data_1909d37e77d11ea57b225e47d87d1d88
#
_entry.id   1909d37e77d11ea57b225e47d87d1d88
#
_cell.length_a   1.000
_cell.length_b   1.000
_cell.length_c   1.000
_cell.angle_alpha   90.00
_cell.angle_beta   90.00
_cell.angle_gamma   90.00
#
_symmetry.space_group_name_H-M   'P 1'
#
loop_
_entity.id
_entity.type
_entity.pdbx_description
1 polymer ?
#
loop_
_entity_poly.entity_id
_entity_poly.type
_entity_poly.pdbx_seq_one_letter_code
_entity_poly.pdbx_strand_id
1 'polypeptide(L)'
;APEHPLVDTIVPSEWPDATLAADIGDMPDAWKGIFGIDVLPSEAVRRYREFADQKSELERQAEGREKTGVFTGAFATNPTNGASIPIFIPDYVLMGYGTGAIMAVPAHDERDFEFANEFDLPITGVVRPPERWLRDRGLAADAPAHTWPEAFTGDGVAMASANKAMSLDGLPVAAAKERVTAWLDETGNGAGAVTTKLRDWLFSRPRYWGEPFPIVYDERDQ
;
A
#
# COMPACT_ATOMS: atom_id res chain seq x y z
N ALA A 1 -2.32 -7.48 -0.56
CA ALA A 1 -1.56 -8.57 -1.21
C ALA A 1 -2.43 -9.30 -2.23
N PRO A 2 -1.88 -9.76 -3.37
CA PRO A 2 -2.62 -10.50 -4.38
C PRO A 2 -3.29 -11.78 -3.82
N GLU A 3 -2.63 -12.44 -2.88
CA GLU A 3 -3.07 -13.69 -2.23
C GLU A 3 -4.13 -13.47 -1.13
N HIS A 4 -4.47 -12.23 -0.82
CA HIS A 4 -5.38 -11.93 0.29
C HIS A 4 -6.76 -12.54 0.06
N PRO A 5 -7.35 -13.28 1.02
CA PRO A 5 -8.60 -14.01 0.82
C PRO A 5 -9.81 -13.10 0.55
N LEU A 6 -9.79 -11.84 1.01
CA LEU A 6 -10.84 -10.88 0.70
C LEU A 6 -10.94 -10.57 -0.80
N VAL A 7 -9.88 -10.74 -1.57
CA VAL A 7 -9.90 -10.46 -3.02
C VAL A 7 -11.00 -11.28 -3.72
N ASP A 8 -11.16 -12.54 -3.34
CA ASP A 8 -12.17 -13.42 -3.95
C ASP A 8 -13.63 -12.99 -3.64
N THR A 9 -13.83 -12.18 -2.60
CA THR A 9 -15.14 -11.76 -2.15
C THR A 9 -15.54 -10.36 -2.59
N ILE A 10 -14.57 -9.50 -2.91
CA ILE A 10 -14.80 -8.08 -3.22
C ILE A 10 -14.85 -7.78 -4.70
N VAL A 11 -14.30 -8.64 -5.56
CA VAL A 11 -14.23 -8.41 -7.01
C VAL A 11 -15.64 -8.48 -7.61
N PRO A 12 -16.14 -7.38 -8.23
CA PRO A 12 -17.45 -7.37 -8.85
C PRO A 12 -17.45 -8.11 -10.20
N SER A 13 -18.66 -8.38 -10.72
CA SER A 13 -18.85 -9.03 -12.02
C SER A 13 -18.48 -8.15 -13.21
N GLU A 14 -18.55 -6.83 -13.05
CA GLU A 14 -18.27 -5.84 -14.08
C GLU A 14 -17.42 -4.71 -13.52
N TRP A 15 -16.68 -4.00 -14.37
CA TRP A 15 -15.96 -2.81 -13.94
C TRP A 15 -16.95 -1.74 -13.48
N PRO A 16 -16.67 -1.03 -12.38
CA PRO A 16 -17.54 0.04 -11.93
C PRO A 16 -17.58 1.16 -12.97
N ASP A 17 -18.74 1.78 -13.13
CA ASP A 17 -18.82 3.01 -13.90
C ASP A 17 -17.99 4.12 -13.26
N ALA A 18 -17.35 4.93 -14.08
CA ALA A 18 -16.47 6.03 -13.67
C ALA A 18 -17.13 7.01 -12.67
N THR A 19 -18.44 7.09 -12.66
CA THR A 19 -19.23 7.96 -11.78
C THR A 19 -19.26 7.55 -10.31
N LEU A 20 -18.78 6.35 -9.95
CA LEU A 20 -18.77 5.89 -8.55
C LEU A 20 -17.70 6.54 -7.68
N ALA A 21 -16.67 7.10 -8.28
CA ALA A 21 -15.62 7.86 -7.60
C ALA A 21 -15.58 9.28 -8.16
N ALA A 22 -16.43 10.16 -7.63
CA ALA A 22 -16.61 11.52 -8.11
C ALA A 22 -15.29 12.34 -8.22
N ASP A 23 -14.25 11.92 -7.52
CA ASP A 23 -12.95 12.61 -7.47
C ASP A 23 -11.92 12.03 -8.48
N ILE A 24 -12.23 10.90 -9.15
CA ILE A 24 -11.28 10.18 -10.01
C ILE A 24 -11.58 10.37 -11.51
N GLY A 25 -12.81 10.76 -11.85
CA GLY A 25 -13.25 10.85 -13.24
C GLY A 25 -13.41 9.48 -13.92
N ASP A 26 -13.10 9.39 -15.22
CA ASP A 26 -13.12 8.13 -15.94
C ASP A 26 -11.99 7.22 -15.47
N MET A 27 -12.28 5.92 -15.25
CA MET A 27 -11.30 4.95 -14.81
C MET A 27 -10.18 4.82 -15.86
N PRO A 28 -8.92 5.12 -15.50
CA PRO A 28 -7.80 4.98 -16.44
C PRO A 28 -7.60 3.51 -16.86
N ASP A 29 -7.22 3.27 -18.12
CA ASP A 29 -6.92 1.91 -18.59
C ASP A 29 -5.76 1.26 -17.80
N ALA A 30 -4.82 2.06 -17.30
CA ALA A 30 -3.75 1.59 -16.42
C ALA A 30 -4.28 0.82 -15.19
N TRP A 31 -5.46 1.17 -14.68
CA TRP A 31 -6.05 0.49 -13.52
C TRP A 31 -6.42 -0.97 -13.78
N LYS A 32 -6.68 -1.33 -15.03
CA LYS A 32 -6.96 -2.71 -15.43
C LYS A 32 -5.70 -3.58 -15.42
N GLY A 33 -4.52 -2.96 -15.22
CA GLY A 33 -3.23 -3.64 -15.21
C GLY A 33 -2.85 -4.23 -16.57
N ILE A 34 -1.70 -4.88 -16.61
CA ILE A 34 -1.12 -5.44 -17.86
C ILE A 34 -1.96 -6.56 -18.51
N PHE A 35 -2.91 -7.14 -17.78
CA PHE A 35 -3.76 -8.25 -18.25
C PHE A 35 -5.24 -7.93 -18.33
N GLY A 36 -5.64 -6.71 -17.96
CA GLY A 36 -7.05 -6.38 -17.72
C GLY A 36 -7.77 -5.67 -18.87
N ILE A 37 -7.08 -5.33 -19.95
CA ILE A 37 -7.69 -4.71 -21.13
C ILE A 37 -8.64 -5.71 -21.79
N ASP A 38 -9.89 -5.30 -22.03
CA ASP A 38 -10.94 -6.10 -22.67
C ASP A 38 -11.40 -7.37 -21.93
N VAL A 39 -11.13 -7.47 -20.63
CA VAL A 39 -11.60 -8.59 -19.80
C VAL A 39 -12.37 -8.09 -18.55
N LEU A 40 -13.12 -8.98 -17.92
CA LEU A 40 -13.84 -8.69 -16.68
C LEU A 40 -12.87 -8.55 -15.50
N PRO A 41 -13.27 -7.83 -14.41
CA PRO A 41 -12.44 -7.66 -13.21
C PRO A 41 -11.91 -8.98 -12.65
N SER A 42 -12.75 -9.99 -12.56
CA SER A 42 -12.39 -11.31 -12.04
C SER A 42 -11.28 -11.99 -12.86
N GLU A 43 -11.33 -11.84 -14.18
CA GLU A 43 -10.32 -12.41 -15.07
C GLU A 43 -9.00 -11.62 -15.00
N ALA A 44 -9.07 -10.28 -14.93
CA ALA A 44 -7.89 -9.43 -14.75
C ALA A 44 -7.16 -9.76 -13.43
N VAL A 45 -7.91 -9.85 -12.34
CA VAL A 45 -7.41 -10.21 -11.01
C VAL A 45 -6.79 -11.62 -11.02
N ARG A 46 -7.47 -12.60 -11.61
CA ARG A 46 -6.96 -13.98 -11.71
C ARG A 46 -5.62 -14.04 -12.43
N ARG A 47 -5.53 -13.43 -13.61
CA ARG A 47 -4.28 -13.39 -14.41
C ARG A 47 -3.15 -12.67 -13.67
N TYR A 48 -3.48 -11.58 -12.98
CA TYR A 48 -2.48 -10.85 -12.21
C TYR A 48 -1.97 -11.68 -11.00
N ARG A 49 -2.85 -12.41 -10.31
CA ARG A 49 -2.44 -13.32 -9.22
C ARG A 49 -1.49 -14.39 -9.72
N GLU A 50 -1.81 -15.04 -10.85
CA GLU A 50 -0.93 -16.03 -11.49
C GLU A 50 0.45 -15.46 -11.85
N PHE A 51 0.49 -14.20 -12.30
CA PHE A 51 1.75 -13.49 -12.55
C PHE A 51 2.53 -13.21 -11.28
N ALA A 52 1.86 -12.76 -10.22
CA ALA A 52 2.49 -12.45 -8.94
C ALA A 52 3.03 -13.71 -8.24
N ASP A 53 2.33 -14.86 -8.36
CA ASP A 53 2.72 -16.13 -7.78
C ASP A 53 4.02 -16.71 -8.41
N GLN A 54 4.38 -16.29 -9.62
CA GLN A 54 5.64 -16.70 -10.25
C GLN A 54 6.86 -15.99 -9.66
N LYS A 55 6.67 -14.98 -8.81
CA LYS A 55 7.73 -14.19 -8.20
C LYS A 55 7.92 -14.59 -6.74
N SER A 56 9.16 -14.78 -6.33
CA SER A 56 9.50 -14.93 -4.91
C SER A 56 9.24 -13.63 -4.14
N GLU A 57 9.05 -13.72 -2.82
CA GLU A 57 8.93 -12.52 -1.97
C GLU A 57 10.12 -11.57 -2.11
N LEU A 58 11.32 -12.09 -2.31
CA LEU A 58 12.53 -11.29 -2.49
C LEU A 58 12.49 -10.49 -3.80
N GLU A 59 12.04 -11.12 -4.88
CA GLU A 59 11.86 -10.45 -6.16
C GLU A 59 10.76 -9.38 -6.08
N ARG A 60 9.68 -9.64 -5.35
CA ARG A 60 8.57 -8.69 -5.14
C ARG A 60 8.98 -7.47 -4.32
N GLN A 61 9.98 -7.59 -3.44
CA GLN A 61 10.52 -6.51 -2.60
C GLN A 61 11.68 -5.74 -3.23
N ALA A 62 12.23 -6.17 -4.37
CA ALA A 62 13.37 -5.54 -5.00
C ALA A 62 13.06 -4.08 -5.37
N GLU A 63 13.98 -3.17 -5.01
CA GLU A 63 13.88 -1.74 -5.34
C GLU A 63 14.13 -1.47 -6.83
N GLY A 64 13.64 -0.33 -7.32
CA GLY A 64 13.90 0.15 -8.69
C GLY A 64 13.18 -0.64 -9.78
N ARG A 65 12.17 -1.43 -9.45
CA ARG A 65 11.34 -2.16 -10.41
C ARG A 65 10.12 -1.35 -10.80
N GLU A 66 9.68 -1.54 -12.03
CA GLU A 66 8.37 -1.10 -12.51
C GLU A 66 7.27 -1.59 -11.56
N LYS A 67 6.41 -0.69 -11.13
CA LYS A 67 5.28 -1.04 -10.25
C LYS A 67 4.19 -1.67 -11.08
N THR A 68 3.76 -2.85 -10.66
CA THR A 68 2.67 -3.57 -11.30
C THR A 68 1.52 -3.80 -10.32
N GLY A 69 0.32 -3.84 -10.84
CA GLY A 69 -0.89 -4.05 -10.04
C GLY A 69 -2.11 -4.16 -10.93
N VAL A 70 -3.25 -4.43 -10.32
CA VAL A 70 -4.55 -4.33 -10.96
C VAL A 70 -5.58 -3.82 -9.94
N PHE A 71 -6.47 -2.96 -10.39
CA PHE A 71 -7.64 -2.56 -9.63
C PHE A 71 -8.59 -3.75 -9.49
N THR A 72 -9.12 -3.98 -8.30
CA THR A 72 -10.05 -5.09 -8.06
C THR A 72 -11.46 -4.84 -8.58
N GLY A 73 -11.77 -3.61 -8.96
CA GLY A 73 -13.14 -3.18 -9.27
C GLY A 73 -13.92 -2.72 -8.03
N ALA A 74 -13.34 -2.85 -6.84
CA ALA A 74 -13.98 -2.51 -5.57
C ALA A 74 -13.33 -1.31 -4.89
N PHE A 75 -14.12 -0.65 -4.03
CA PHE A 75 -13.68 0.49 -3.22
C PHE A 75 -13.87 0.17 -1.73
N ALA A 76 -13.01 0.75 -0.90
CA ALA A 76 -13.18 0.81 0.54
C ALA A 76 -13.63 2.22 0.94
N THR A 77 -14.37 2.33 2.04
CA THR A 77 -14.70 3.62 2.63
C THR A 77 -13.66 4.00 3.67
N ASN A 78 -13.02 5.16 3.50
CA ASN A 78 -12.16 5.71 4.53
C ASN A 78 -13.00 6.13 5.74
N PRO A 79 -12.82 5.53 6.92
CA PRO A 79 -13.66 5.83 8.08
C PRO A 79 -13.46 7.27 8.60
N THR A 80 -12.35 7.90 8.27
CA THR A 80 -12.04 9.25 8.78
C THR A 80 -12.77 10.37 8.04
N ASN A 81 -13.04 10.21 6.74
CA ASN A 81 -13.65 11.26 5.91
C ASN A 81 -14.79 10.78 5.02
N GLY A 82 -15.07 9.48 4.99
CA GLY A 82 -16.12 8.87 4.16
C GLY A 82 -15.76 8.75 2.66
N ALA A 83 -14.55 9.08 2.28
CA ALA A 83 -14.12 8.98 0.89
C ALA A 83 -14.03 7.53 0.42
N SER A 84 -14.39 7.29 -0.84
CA SER A 84 -14.16 6.00 -1.51
C SER A 84 -12.72 5.89 -1.95
N ILE A 85 -12.05 4.80 -1.56
CA ILE A 85 -10.66 4.50 -1.89
C ILE A 85 -10.62 3.27 -2.76
N PRO A 86 -10.00 3.30 -3.96
CA PRO A 86 -9.91 2.14 -4.83
C PRO A 86 -9.00 1.06 -4.21
N ILE A 87 -9.41 -0.20 -4.35
CA ILE A 87 -8.65 -1.35 -3.84
C ILE A 87 -7.85 -1.97 -4.97
N PHE A 88 -6.54 -1.93 -4.85
CA PHE A 88 -5.58 -2.56 -5.78
C PHE A 88 -4.94 -3.80 -5.17
N ILE A 89 -4.45 -4.69 -6.02
CA ILE A 89 -3.58 -5.81 -5.64
C ILE A 89 -2.21 -5.66 -6.31
N PRO A 90 -1.29 -4.88 -5.75
CA PRO A 90 0.07 -4.77 -6.24
C PRO A 90 0.94 -5.93 -5.74
N ASP A 91 2.00 -6.28 -6.49
CA ASP A 91 2.89 -7.38 -6.12
C ASP A 91 3.84 -7.06 -4.96
N TYR A 92 4.12 -5.79 -4.68
CA TYR A 92 4.99 -5.40 -3.56
C TYR A 92 4.34 -5.51 -2.17
N VAL A 93 3.02 -5.66 -2.10
CA VAL A 93 2.31 -5.89 -0.83
C VAL A 93 2.29 -7.38 -0.52
N LEU A 94 2.82 -7.77 0.64
CA LEU A 94 2.97 -9.17 1.04
C LEU A 94 2.00 -9.55 2.16
N MET A 95 1.51 -10.80 2.13
CA MET A 95 0.67 -11.35 3.22
C MET A 95 1.38 -11.43 4.56
N GLY A 96 2.69 -11.63 4.56
CA GLY A 96 3.50 -11.71 5.79
C GLY A 96 3.70 -10.35 6.47
N TYR A 97 3.16 -9.25 5.95
CA TYR A 97 3.26 -7.92 6.54
C TYR A 97 1.88 -7.46 7.05
N GLY A 98 1.73 -7.34 8.37
CA GLY A 98 0.44 -6.99 9.00
C GLY A 98 -0.64 -8.02 8.68
N THR A 99 -1.73 -7.56 8.10
CA THR A 99 -2.86 -8.39 7.66
C THR A 99 -2.80 -8.76 6.17
N GLY A 100 -1.78 -8.30 5.45
CA GLY A 100 -1.73 -8.41 3.99
C GLY A 100 -2.61 -7.38 3.26
N ALA A 101 -3.29 -6.51 4.01
CA ALA A 101 -4.01 -5.35 3.49
C ALA A 101 -3.43 -4.08 4.12
N ILE A 102 -3.12 -3.10 3.29
CA ILE A 102 -2.57 -1.81 3.72
C ILE A 102 -3.46 -0.67 3.23
N MET A 103 -3.46 0.44 3.94
CA MET A 103 -3.89 1.73 3.42
C MET A 103 -2.64 2.45 2.93
N ALA A 104 -2.54 2.66 1.62
CA ALA A 104 -1.40 3.34 1.01
C ALA A 104 -1.33 4.82 1.43
N VAL A 105 -0.11 5.33 1.53
CA VAL A 105 0.16 6.74 1.84
C VAL A 105 1.14 7.32 0.82
N PRO A 106 0.73 7.55 -0.44
CA PRO A 106 1.63 7.87 -1.55
C PRO A 106 2.56 9.05 -1.30
N ALA A 107 2.10 10.10 -0.62
CA ALA A 107 2.96 11.25 -0.33
C ALA A 107 4.10 10.95 0.67
N HIS A 108 4.05 9.82 1.41
CA HIS A 108 4.92 9.55 2.57
C HIS A 108 5.49 8.12 2.61
N ASP A 109 5.30 7.33 1.57
CA ASP A 109 5.96 6.04 1.33
C ASP A 109 6.43 5.99 -0.13
N GLU A 110 7.71 5.66 -0.35
CA GLU A 110 8.32 5.70 -1.68
C GLU A 110 7.68 4.69 -2.65
N ARG A 111 7.35 3.50 -2.17
CA ARG A 111 6.72 2.46 -3.01
C ARG A 111 5.30 2.83 -3.39
N ASP A 112 4.55 3.40 -2.44
CA ASP A 112 3.20 3.88 -2.69
C ASP A 112 3.21 5.10 -3.62
N PHE A 113 4.23 5.97 -3.51
CA PHE A 113 4.41 7.13 -4.39
C PHE A 113 4.67 6.70 -5.84
N GLU A 114 5.61 5.78 -6.05
CA GLU A 114 5.90 5.22 -7.36
C GLU A 114 4.68 4.53 -7.96
N PHE A 115 3.94 3.76 -7.14
CA PHE A 115 2.71 3.10 -7.56
C PHE A 115 1.62 4.10 -7.93
N ALA A 116 1.43 5.15 -7.14
CA ALA A 116 0.43 6.18 -7.41
C ALA A 116 0.71 6.94 -8.70
N ASN A 117 1.98 7.22 -8.99
CA ASN A 117 2.37 7.85 -10.27
C ASN A 117 2.14 6.91 -11.47
N GLU A 118 2.46 5.61 -11.34
CA GLU A 118 2.26 4.63 -12.41
C GLU A 118 0.79 4.43 -12.76
N PHE A 119 -0.09 4.47 -11.74
CA PHE A 119 -1.53 4.24 -11.90
C PHE A 119 -2.37 5.52 -11.92
N ASP A 120 -1.74 6.69 -12.03
CA ASP A 120 -2.42 7.99 -12.03
C ASP A 120 -3.40 8.16 -10.85
N LEU A 121 -2.94 7.78 -9.65
CA LEU A 121 -3.71 7.89 -8.42
C LEU A 121 -3.47 9.23 -7.72
N PRO A 122 -4.47 9.77 -7.02
CA PRO A 122 -4.32 11.01 -6.27
C PRO A 122 -3.23 10.90 -5.19
N ILE A 123 -2.33 11.88 -5.12
CA ILE A 123 -1.29 11.99 -4.09
C ILE A 123 -1.60 13.17 -3.19
N THR A 124 -2.01 12.89 -1.97
CA THR A 124 -2.35 13.91 -0.96
C THR A 124 -1.31 13.94 0.14
N GLY A 125 -0.68 15.10 0.35
CA GLY A 125 0.25 15.31 1.46
C GLY A 125 -0.50 15.42 2.78
N VAL A 126 -0.18 14.55 3.74
CA VAL A 126 -0.77 14.56 5.10
C VAL A 126 0.26 14.88 6.20
N VAL A 127 1.54 14.95 5.82
CA VAL A 127 2.63 15.45 6.67
C VAL A 127 3.33 16.59 5.94
N ARG A 128 3.50 17.72 6.61
CA ARG A 128 4.17 18.89 6.05
C ARG A 128 5.68 18.69 6.05
N PRO A 129 6.34 18.69 4.87
CA PRO A 129 7.79 18.68 4.81
C PRO A 129 8.37 19.97 5.42
N PRO A 130 9.58 19.93 5.99
CA PRO A 130 10.31 21.15 6.35
C PRO A 130 10.56 22.02 5.12
N GLU A 131 10.54 23.36 5.30
CA GLU A 131 10.82 24.29 4.19
C GLU A 131 12.14 24.03 3.47
N ARG A 132 13.15 23.52 4.19
CA ARG A 132 14.42 23.15 3.61
C ARG A 132 14.24 22.02 2.57
N TRP A 133 13.46 21.00 2.87
CA TRP A 133 13.22 19.87 1.97
C TRP A 133 12.56 20.33 0.66
N LEU A 134 11.57 21.23 0.76
CA LEU A 134 10.90 21.81 -0.40
C LEU A 134 11.86 22.69 -1.21
N ARG A 135 12.60 23.56 -0.56
CA ARG A 135 13.54 24.49 -1.20
C ARG A 135 14.69 23.76 -1.91
N ASP A 136 15.24 22.70 -1.29
CA ASP A 136 16.33 21.91 -1.89
C ASP A 136 15.87 21.19 -3.18
N ARG A 137 14.55 21.03 -3.39
CA ARG A 137 13.93 20.46 -4.60
C ARG A 137 13.31 21.49 -5.54
N GLY A 138 13.53 22.76 -5.27
CA GLY A 138 12.97 23.85 -6.09
C GLY A 138 11.46 24.02 -5.98
N LEU A 139 10.85 23.51 -4.91
CA LEU A 139 9.42 23.55 -4.69
C LEU A 139 9.00 24.79 -3.87
N ALA A 140 7.80 25.32 -4.13
CA ALA A 140 7.18 26.32 -3.31
C ALA A 140 6.79 25.77 -1.92
N ALA A 141 6.66 26.62 -0.92
CA ALA A 141 6.31 26.21 0.46
C ALA A 141 4.93 25.55 0.56
N ASP A 142 4.04 25.82 -0.39
CA ASP A 142 2.69 25.29 -0.50
C ASP A 142 2.50 24.34 -1.69
N ALA A 143 3.60 23.84 -2.27
CA ALA A 143 3.57 22.93 -3.40
C ALA A 143 2.74 21.68 -3.08
N PRO A 144 1.71 21.36 -3.89
CA PRO A 144 0.88 20.20 -3.65
C PRO A 144 1.66 18.90 -3.87
N ALA A 145 1.36 17.85 -3.08
CA ALA A 145 2.15 16.64 -3.02
C ALA A 145 2.27 15.89 -4.37
N HIS A 146 1.28 16.00 -5.26
CA HIS A 146 1.35 15.42 -6.60
C HIS A 146 2.42 16.07 -7.50
N THR A 147 2.99 17.21 -7.10
CA THR A 147 4.10 17.89 -7.81
C THR A 147 5.46 17.56 -7.21
N TRP A 148 5.51 16.80 -6.14
CA TRP A 148 6.77 16.42 -5.51
C TRP A 148 7.52 15.42 -6.40
N PRO A 149 8.86 15.49 -6.44
CA PRO A 149 9.66 14.56 -7.23
C PRO A 149 9.79 13.17 -6.58
N GLU A 150 9.50 13.07 -5.28
CA GLU A 150 9.60 11.87 -4.46
C GLU A 150 8.73 11.97 -3.22
N ALA A 151 8.45 10.87 -2.53
CA ALA A 151 7.74 10.87 -1.26
C ALA A 151 8.54 11.57 -0.17
N PHE A 152 7.86 12.29 0.72
CA PHE A 152 8.46 12.81 1.94
C PHE A 152 8.30 11.82 3.08
N THR A 153 9.35 11.09 3.42
CA THR A 153 9.35 10.04 4.47
C THR A 153 9.87 10.52 5.83
N GLY A 154 10.16 11.82 5.97
CA GLY A 154 10.72 12.40 7.19
C GLY A 154 9.68 12.76 8.25
N ASP A 155 10.17 13.20 9.40
CA ASP A 155 9.34 13.75 10.46
C ASP A 155 8.79 15.13 10.10
N GLY A 156 7.56 15.39 10.53
CA GLY A 156 6.88 16.65 10.28
C GLY A 156 5.64 16.80 11.14
N VAL A 157 4.79 17.72 10.74
CA VAL A 157 3.48 17.95 11.38
C VAL A 157 2.36 17.54 10.45
N ALA A 158 1.30 16.97 11.00
CA ALA A 158 0.13 16.59 10.23
C ALA A 158 -0.53 17.83 9.58
N MET A 159 -1.02 17.65 8.35
CA MET A 159 -1.79 18.65 7.61
C MET A 159 -2.88 17.96 6.79
N ALA A 160 -3.89 18.71 6.36
CA ALA A 160 -5.02 18.21 5.58
C ALA A 160 -5.67 16.95 6.20
N SER A 161 -5.64 16.85 7.52
CA SER A 161 -6.02 15.67 8.30
C SER A 161 -7.05 16.03 9.37
N ALA A 162 -8.12 16.71 8.96
CA ALA A 162 -9.22 17.10 9.83
C ALA A 162 -10.56 16.66 9.26
N ASN A 163 -11.48 16.29 10.16
CA ASN A 163 -12.89 16.04 9.86
C ASN A 163 -13.80 16.74 10.86
N LYS A 164 -15.12 16.47 10.83
CA LYS A 164 -16.07 17.09 11.76
C LYS A 164 -15.88 16.63 13.22
N ALA A 165 -15.27 15.47 13.46
CA ALA A 165 -15.12 14.87 14.78
C ALA A 165 -13.75 15.14 15.41
N MET A 166 -12.70 15.26 14.59
CA MET A 166 -11.34 15.50 15.08
C MET A 166 -10.48 16.26 14.07
N SER A 167 -9.40 16.87 14.56
CA SER A 167 -8.33 17.43 13.75
C SER A 167 -6.98 16.90 14.24
N LEU A 168 -6.15 16.48 13.29
CA LEU A 168 -4.76 16.10 13.51
C LEU A 168 -3.80 17.21 13.06
N ASP A 169 -4.32 18.23 12.36
CA ASP A 169 -3.52 19.30 11.77
C ASP A 169 -2.67 20.02 12.83
N GLY A 170 -1.39 20.18 12.52
CA GLY A 170 -0.42 20.81 13.42
C GLY A 170 0.17 19.86 14.48
N LEU A 171 -0.33 18.65 14.64
CA LEU A 171 0.25 17.67 15.56
C LEU A 171 1.53 17.05 14.97
N PRO A 172 2.56 16.78 15.79
CA PRO A 172 3.65 15.91 15.41
C PRO A 172 3.13 14.52 14.97
N VAL A 173 3.79 13.89 14.00
CA VAL A 173 3.35 12.58 13.43
C VAL A 173 3.05 11.52 14.50
N ALA A 174 3.89 11.41 15.54
CA ALA A 174 3.67 10.47 16.63
C ALA A 174 2.34 10.72 17.38
N ALA A 175 2.08 11.96 17.77
CA ALA A 175 0.85 12.34 18.45
C ALA A 175 -0.39 12.21 17.54
N ALA A 176 -0.23 12.48 16.24
CA ALA A 176 -1.30 12.28 15.26
C ALA A 176 -1.68 10.79 15.12
N LYS A 177 -0.68 9.89 15.08
CA LYS A 177 -0.90 8.45 15.04
C LYS A 177 -1.61 7.93 16.30
N GLU A 178 -1.18 8.35 17.48
CA GLU A 178 -1.84 7.99 18.74
C GLU A 178 -3.31 8.43 18.76
N ARG A 179 -3.56 9.69 18.35
CA ARG A 179 -4.90 10.27 18.36
C ARG A 179 -5.84 9.59 17.36
N VAL A 180 -5.40 9.31 16.13
CA VAL A 180 -6.26 8.63 15.15
C VAL A 180 -6.51 7.19 15.54
N THR A 181 -5.54 6.49 16.11
CA THR A 181 -5.70 5.12 16.61
C THR A 181 -6.73 5.06 17.75
N ALA A 182 -6.62 5.97 18.72
CA ALA A 182 -7.61 6.08 19.79
C ALA A 182 -9.02 6.37 19.26
N TRP A 183 -9.14 7.29 18.32
CA TRP A 183 -10.43 7.61 17.72
C TRP A 183 -11.04 6.43 16.93
N LEU A 184 -10.24 5.67 16.21
CA LEU A 184 -10.71 4.47 15.50
C LEU A 184 -11.22 3.40 16.47
N ASP A 185 -10.52 3.22 17.60
CA ASP A 185 -10.91 2.29 18.66
C ASP A 185 -12.22 2.73 19.34
N GLU A 186 -12.32 4.00 19.73
CA GLU A 186 -13.52 4.60 20.34
C GLU A 186 -14.76 4.50 19.43
N THR A 187 -14.56 4.62 18.11
CA THR A 187 -15.68 4.56 17.13
C THR A 187 -15.94 3.15 16.61
N GLY A 188 -15.19 2.15 17.06
CA GLY A 188 -15.32 0.75 16.62
C GLY A 188 -14.92 0.50 15.15
N ASN A 189 -14.18 1.44 14.54
CA ASN A 189 -13.72 1.34 13.16
C ASN A 189 -12.31 0.73 13.02
N GLY A 190 -11.62 0.48 14.13
CA GLY A 190 -10.29 -0.13 14.17
C GLY A 190 -9.80 -0.31 15.59
N ALA A 191 -8.67 -0.97 15.74
CA ALA A 191 -7.99 -1.14 17.02
C ALA A 191 -6.48 -1.11 16.83
N GLY A 192 -5.75 -0.63 17.83
CA GLY A 192 -4.31 -0.74 17.87
C GLY A 192 -3.86 -2.20 17.89
N ALA A 193 -2.96 -2.60 16.99
CA ALA A 193 -2.38 -3.93 16.97
C ALA A 193 -0.87 -3.87 16.90
N VAL A 194 -0.20 -4.72 17.65
CA VAL A 194 1.25 -4.91 17.59
C VAL A 194 1.52 -6.24 16.91
N THR A 195 2.10 -6.18 15.72
CA THR A 195 2.53 -7.37 15.00
C THR A 195 4.05 -7.52 15.11
N THR A 196 4.51 -8.70 15.51
CA THR A 196 5.93 -9.04 15.52
C THR A 196 6.20 -10.01 14.38
N LYS A 197 7.06 -9.59 13.42
CA LYS A 197 7.58 -10.50 12.41
C LYS A 197 8.94 -11.01 12.89
N LEU A 198 8.97 -12.25 13.36
CA LEU A 198 10.22 -12.95 13.59
C LEU A 198 10.71 -13.50 12.25
N ARG A 199 11.97 -13.25 11.93
CA ARG A 199 12.61 -13.95 10.81
C ARG A 199 12.81 -15.40 11.20
N ASP A 200 12.50 -16.32 10.31
CA ASP A 200 12.78 -17.73 10.50
C ASP A 200 14.28 -17.94 10.76
N TRP A 201 14.57 -18.74 11.77
CA TRP A 201 15.92 -19.10 12.07
C TRP A 201 16.41 -20.11 11.04
N LEU A 202 17.39 -19.71 10.21
CA LEU A 202 18.01 -20.62 9.25
C LEU A 202 18.96 -21.58 10.00
N PHE A 203 18.49 -22.77 10.30
CA PHE A 203 19.30 -23.82 10.95
C PHE A 203 20.46 -24.27 10.08
N SER A 204 20.32 -24.23 8.75
CA SER A 204 21.35 -24.57 7.76
C SER A 204 22.42 -23.50 7.58
N ARG A 205 22.36 -22.37 8.29
CA ARG A 205 23.36 -21.33 8.17
C ARG A 205 24.72 -21.83 8.67
N PRO A 206 25.80 -21.78 7.86
CA PRO A 206 27.14 -22.16 8.32
C PRO A 206 27.52 -21.34 9.55
N ARG A 207 27.91 -21.99 10.62
CA ARG A 207 28.40 -21.37 11.85
C ARG A 207 29.82 -21.87 12.10
N TYR A 208 30.67 -20.97 12.56
CA TYR A 208 32.04 -21.31 12.91
C TYR A 208 32.13 -22.22 14.14
N TRP A 209 31.13 -22.12 15.01
CA TRP A 209 30.91 -23.01 16.18
C TRP A 209 29.42 -23.36 16.26
N GLY A 210 29.19 -24.55 16.69
CA GLY A 210 27.88 -25.15 16.86
C GLY A 210 27.83 -26.50 16.17
N GLU A 211 27.04 -27.40 16.71
CA GLU A 211 26.80 -28.70 16.09
C GLU A 211 26.07 -28.48 14.78
N PRO A 212 26.46 -29.15 13.68
CA PRO A 212 25.77 -29.12 12.43
C PRO A 212 24.37 -29.73 12.60
N PHE A 213 23.35 -29.04 12.16
CA PHE A 213 21.99 -29.58 12.12
C PHE A 213 21.93 -30.62 10.98
N PRO A 214 21.65 -31.90 11.25
CA PRO A 214 21.62 -32.92 10.21
C PRO A 214 20.35 -32.76 9.37
N ILE A 215 20.52 -32.23 8.16
CA ILE A 215 19.44 -32.18 7.17
C ILE A 215 19.60 -33.42 6.30
N VAL A 216 18.59 -34.26 6.29
CA VAL A 216 18.54 -35.45 5.45
C VAL A 216 17.57 -35.16 4.30
N TYR A 217 18.07 -35.20 3.08
CA TYR A 217 17.24 -35.15 1.88
C TYR A 217 16.82 -36.57 1.51
N ASP A 218 15.55 -36.77 1.22
CA ASP A 218 15.10 -38.03 0.63
C ASP A 218 15.33 -37.98 -0.91
N GLU A 219 15.28 -39.10 -1.58
CA GLU A 219 15.56 -39.23 -3.02
C GLU A 219 14.56 -38.45 -3.91
N ARG A 220 13.52 -37.83 -3.35
CA ARG A 220 12.47 -37.07 -4.06
C ARG A 220 12.72 -35.57 -4.07
N ASP A 221 13.64 -35.08 -3.24
CA ASP A 221 13.93 -33.67 -3.04
C ASP A 221 15.23 -33.19 -3.72
N GLN A 222 15.61 -33.82 -4.85
CA GLN A 222 16.75 -33.41 -5.68
C GLN A 222 16.42 -32.24 -6.59
#